data_1f61f8b8bcf8be9a520a8883628da57c
#
_entry.id   1f61f8b8bcf8be9a520a8883628da57c
#
_cell.length_a   1.000
_cell.length_b   1.000
_cell.length_c   1.000
_cell.angle_alpha   90.00
_cell.angle_beta   90.00
_cell.angle_gamma   90.00
#
_symmetry.space_group_name_H-M   'P 1'
#
loop_
_entity.id
_entity.type
_entity.pdbx_description
1 polymer ?
#
loop_
_entity_poly.entity_id
_entity_poly.type
_entity_poly.pdbx_seq_one_letter_code
_entity_poly.pdbx_strand_id
1 'polypeptide(L)'
;MMEGQLPKAWNELIEKLSFVPAVVKAIEKIHDTGWSASADKHDHYEMVYVKKGTATFVIDGIDVNMVPNSVVIIKPQKAHKFIVKSESCELIVLSFKFKGKKDGNHDSLTDFMDYIEDESSGSHIYLKLGKKNDIVHVMNRILRERMKFQVWGDFLSCLLVLELFVLLSRALKQEWEQSSKNRNLKLHELLNIAKEYIDNNYAKELTLSQVAKYIYLSDSYFAHSFKDKFGISPKSYILKIRIEAAKELLENTDLKIADVALSVGFSSQQRFNDIFRKYTEVTPLKFRQQKKVEKINRE
;
A
#
# COMPACT_ATOMS: atom_id res chain seq x y z
N MET A 1 19.58 2.75 -51.23
CA MET A 1 19.38 3.01 -49.76
C MET A 1 19.87 1.77 -49.06
N MET A 2 21.03 1.82 -48.41
CA MET A 2 21.48 0.69 -47.57
C MET A 2 20.57 0.62 -46.36
N GLU A 3 19.70 -0.36 -46.28
CA GLU A 3 19.06 -0.75 -45.04
C GLU A 3 20.19 -1.11 -44.06
N GLY A 4 20.39 -0.26 -43.08
CA GLY A 4 21.42 -0.45 -42.06
C GLY A 4 21.05 -1.62 -41.16
N GLN A 5 21.43 -2.84 -41.59
CA GLN A 5 21.34 -4.01 -40.71
C GLN A 5 22.24 -3.80 -39.49
N LEU A 6 21.72 -4.10 -38.30
CA LEU A 6 22.50 -4.13 -37.07
C LEU A 6 23.70 -5.05 -37.22
N PRO A 7 24.90 -4.68 -36.74
CA PRO A 7 26.04 -5.59 -36.71
C PRO A 7 25.64 -6.92 -36.07
N LYS A 8 26.14 -8.04 -36.57
CA LYS A 8 25.80 -9.38 -36.12
C LYS A 8 25.91 -9.53 -34.61
N ALA A 9 26.92 -8.94 -34.00
CA ALA A 9 27.10 -8.96 -32.53
C ALA A 9 25.97 -8.29 -31.76
N TRP A 10 25.32 -7.28 -32.33
CA TRP A 10 24.17 -6.61 -31.71
C TRP A 10 22.87 -7.45 -31.83
N ASN A 11 22.68 -8.12 -32.96
CA ASN A 11 21.57 -9.04 -33.13
C ASN A 11 21.68 -10.20 -32.13
N GLU A 12 22.89 -10.78 -31.97
CA GLU A 12 23.16 -11.82 -30.98
C GLU A 12 22.93 -11.34 -29.54
N LEU A 13 23.26 -10.09 -29.24
CA LEU A 13 22.98 -9.50 -27.93
C LEU A 13 21.47 -9.33 -27.69
N ILE A 14 20.73 -8.84 -28.69
CA ILE A 14 19.27 -8.66 -28.61
C ILE A 14 18.57 -10.02 -28.50
N GLU A 15 19.03 -11.04 -29.22
CA GLU A 15 18.50 -12.40 -29.15
C GLU A 15 18.73 -13.04 -27.78
N LYS A 16 19.79 -12.65 -27.08
CA LYS A 16 20.07 -13.09 -25.69
C LYS A 16 19.23 -12.34 -24.64
N LEU A 17 18.69 -11.18 -24.99
CA LEU A 17 17.70 -10.53 -24.12
C LEU A 17 16.40 -11.35 -24.23
N SER A 18 16.05 -12.05 -23.18
CA SER A 18 14.80 -12.84 -23.08
C SER A 18 13.54 -11.97 -23.32
N PHE A 19 13.74 -10.66 -23.46
CA PHE A 19 12.68 -9.68 -23.42
C PHE A 19 13.07 -8.38 -24.15
N VAL A 20 12.50 -8.15 -25.33
CA VAL A 20 12.81 -6.98 -26.18
C VAL A 20 11.55 -6.14 -26.38
N PRO A 21 11.51 -4.89 -25.90
CA PRO A 21 10.39 -4.00 -26.17
C PRO A 21 10.43 -3.49 -27.61
N ALA A 22 9.28 -3.40 -28.23
CA ALA A 22 9.10 -2.75 -29.53
C ALA A 22 8.08 -1.64 -29.42
N VAL A 23 8.45 -0.41 -29.81
CA VAL A 23 7.54 0.73 -29.84
C VAL A 23 6.59 0.58 -31.01
N VAL A 24 5.30 0.43 -30.72
CA VAL A 24 4.22 0.35 -31.70
C VAL A 24 3.84 1.75 -32.17
N LYS A 25 3.71 2.69 -31.23
CA LYS A 25 3.27 4.06 -31.47
C LYS A 25 3.90 5.02 -30.48
N ALA A 26 4.31 6.19 -30.93
CA ALA A 26 4.74 7.29 -30.09
C ALA A 26 4.24 8.60 -30.72
N ILE A 27 3.32 9.28 -30.06
CA ILE A 27 2.68 10.49 -30.58
C ILE A 27 2.41 11.49 -29.46
N GLU A 28 2.45 12.76 -29.81
CA GLU A 28 1.90 13.86 -29.00
C GLU A 28 0.57 14.30 -29.58
N LYS A 29 -0.41 14.54 -28.74
CA LYS A 29 -1.75 14.95 -29.13
C LYS A 29 -2.26 16.08 -28.28
N ILE A 30 -3.05 16.95 -28.89
CA ILE A 30 -3.83 18.00 -28.23
C ILE A 30 -5.30 17.76 -28.59
N HIS A 31 -6.15 17.75 -27.60
CA HIS A 31 -7.59 17.60 -27.76
C HIS A 31 -8.34 18.67 -26.97
N ASP A 32 -9.42 19.17 -27.54
CA ASP A 32 -10.26 20.20 -26.92
C ASP A 32 -11.36 19.60 -26.06
N THR A 33 -12.03 20.45 -25.29
CA THR A 33 -13.13 20.10 -24.40
C THR A 33 -14.18 19.23 -25.08
N GLY A 34 -14.61 18.19 -24.35
CA GLY A 34 -15.67 17.26 -24.80
C GLY A 34 -15.20 16.25 -25.83
N TRP A 35 -13.95 16.34 -26.32
CA TRP A 35 -13.41 15.29 -27.18
C TRP A 35 -13.35 13.96 -26.43
N SER A 36 -13.85 12.90 -27.04
CA SER A 36 -13.74 11.55 -26.52
C SER A 36 -13.33 10.57 -27.60
N ALA A 37 -12.40 9.67 -27.27
CA ALA A 37 -12.17 8.50 -28.11
C ALA A 37 -13.31 7.49 -27.90
N SER A 38 -13.67 6.77 -28.97
CA SER A 38 -14.44 5.54 -28.85
C SER A 38 -13.71 4.54 -27.95
N ALA A 39 -14.46 3.62 -27.32
CA ALA A 39 -13.82 2.54 -26.57
C ALA A 39 -12.88 1.75 -27.49
N ASP A 40 -11.62 1.63 -27.09
CA ASP A 40 -10.58 0.87 -27.79
C ASP A 40 -10.13 -0.33 -26.97
N LYS A 41 -9.64 -1.36 -27.65
CA LYS A 41 -9.08 -2.55 -27.03
C LYS A 41 -8.01 -3.12 -27.96
N HIS A 42 -6.79 -3.20 -27.47
CA HIS A 42 -5.65 -3.63 -28.24
C HIS A 42 -4.75 -4.61 -27.49
N ASP A 43 -3.83 -5.25 -28.20
CA ASP A 43 -2.95 -6.31 -27.70
C ASP A 43 -1.58 -5.81 -27.24
N HIS A 44 -1.42 -4.53 -26.99
CA HIS A 44 -0.20 -3.88 -26.56
C HIS A 44 -0.43 -3.05 -25.29
N TYR A 45 0.64 -2.71 -24.59
CA TYR A 45 0.61 -1.74 -23.50
C TYR A 45 0.46 -0.34 -24.06
N GLU A 46 -0.34 0.49 -23.42
CA GLU A 46 -0.44 1.90 -23.73
C GLU A 46 -0.10 2.73 -22.49
N MET A 47 0.89 3.60 -22.62
CA MET A 47 1.27 4.58 -21.61
C MET A 47 0.82 5.96 -22.06
N VAL A 48 0.05 6.66 -21.23
CA VAL A 48 -0.39 8.02 -21.51
C VAL A 48 0.10 8.95 -20.42
N TYR A 49 0.83 9.97 -20.79
CA TYR A 49 1.27 11.08 -19.94
C TYR A 49 0.47 12.33 -20.25
N VAL A 50 -0.12 12.94 -19.23
CA VAL A 50 -0.80 14.25 -19.37
C VAL A 50 0.18 15.38 -19.06
N LYS A 51 0.46 16.18 -20.08
CA LYS A 51 1.37 17.32 -20.02
C LYS A 51 0.66 18.58 -19.52
N LYS A 52 -0.56 18.83 -20.04
CA LYS A 52 -1.43 19.94 -19.65
C LYS A 52 -2.89 19.52 -19.70
N GLY A 53 -3.74 20.23 -18.96
CA GLY A 53 -5.17 19.94 -18.91
C GLY A 53 -5.52 18.76 -18.02
N THR A 54 -6.78 18.35 -18.08
CA THR A 54 -7.33 17.23 -17.30
C THR A 54 -8.22 16.35 -18.17
N ALA A 55 -8.24 15.06 -17.87
CA ALA A 55 -9.03 14.09 -18.58
C ALA A 55 -9.47 12.95 -17.66
N THR A 56 -10.44 12.15 -18.10
CA THR A 56 -10.79 10.89 -17.47
C THR A 56 -10.56 9.74 -18.45
N PHE A 57 -9.78 8.75 -18.03
CA PHE A 57 -9.78 7.44 -18.68
C PHE A 57 -10.81 6.56 -17.98
N VAL A 58 -11.65 5.90 -18.76
CA VAL A 58 -12.52 4.82 -18.26
C VAL A 58 -11.90 3.51 -18.72
N ILE A 59 -11.32 2.75 -17.79
CA ILE A 59 -10.56 1.51 -18.08
C ILE A 59 -11.28 0.35 -17.40
N ASP A 60 -11.79 -0.60 -18.18
CA ASP A 60 -12.64 -1.71 -17.69
C ASP A 60 -13.77 -1.24 -16.75
N GLY A 61 -14.36 -0.07 -17.03
CA GLY A 61 -15.43 0.53 -16.25
C GLY A 61 -14.97 1.36 -15.03
N ILE A 62 -13.67 1.46 -14.78
CA ILE A 62 -13.09 2.25 -13.68
C ILE A 62 -12.68 3.63 -14.19
N ASP A 63 -13.15 4.68 -13.53
CA ASP A 63 -12.77 6.06 -13.84
C ASP A 63 -11.41 6.41 -13.24
N VAL A 64 -10.45 6.77 -14.10
CA VAL A 64 -9.11 7.23 -13.74
C VAL A 64 -8.96 8.70 -14.10
N ASN A 65 -8.95 9.57 -13.11
CA ASN A 65 -8.82 11.01 -13.31
C ASN A 65 -7.36 11.40 -13.51
N MET A 66 -7.06 11.89 -14.71
CA MET A 66 -5.74 12.32 -15.13
C MET A 66 -5.58 13.83 -14.95
N VAL A 67 -4.48 14.20 -14.33
CA VAL A 67 -4.08 15.60 -14.08
C VAL A 67 -2.68 15.86 -14.67
N PRO A 68 -2.24 17.14 -14.82
CA PRO A 68 -0.89 17.42 -15.30
C PRO A 68 0.18 16.69 -14.48
N ASN A 69 1.19 16.16 -15.17
CA ASN A 69 2.26 15.30 -14.63
C ASN A 69 1.77 13.96 -14.08
N SER A 70 0.69 13.41 -14.60
CA SER A 70 0.29 12.03 -14.32
C SER A 70 0.54 11.13 -15.52
N VAL A 71 0.81 9.85 -15.23
CA VAL A 71 0.97 8.77 -16.20
C VAL A 71 -0.03 7.68 -15.86
N VAL A 72 -0.68 7.12 -16.87
CA VAL A 72 -1.40 5.86 -16.78
C VAL A 72 -0.79 4.85 -17.74
N ILE A 73 -0.62 3.61 -17.29
CA ILE A 73 -0.20 2.47 -18.12
C ILE A 73 -1.38 1.51 -18.19
N ILE A 74 -1.92 1.31 -19.37
CA ILE A 74 -3.05 0.43 -19.65
C ILE A 74 -2.51 -0.91 -20.15
N LYS A 75 -2.97 -2.00 -19.55
CA LYS A 75 -2.56 -3.35 -19.91
C LYS A 75 -3.18 -3.80 -21.24
N PRO A 76 -2.55 -4.75 -21.94
CA PRO A 76 -3.14 -5.39 -23.12
C PRO A 76 -4.54 -5.94 -22.84
N GLN A 77 -5.38 -5.91 -23.85
CA GLN A 77 -6.74 -6.45 -23.81
C GLN A 77 -7.70 -5.79 -22.80
N LYS A 78 -7.36 -4.59 -22.29
CA LYS A 78 -8.24 -3.81 -21.40
C LYS A 78 -9.00 -2.79 -22.21
N ALA A 79 -10.36 -2.83 -22.12
CA ALA A 79 -11.22 -1.86 -22.78
C ALA A 79 -11.03 -0.49 -22.13
N HIS A 80 -10.76 0.53 -22.93
CA HIS A 80 -10.58 1.87 -22.40
C HIS A 80 -11.09 2.95 -23.35
N LYS A 81 -11.49 4.09 -22.78
CA LYS A 81 -11.85 5.30 -23.50
C LYS A 81 -11.31 6.52 -22.76
N PHE A 82 -11.07 7.59 -23.51
CA PHE A 82 -10.52 8.84 -23.02
C PHE A 82 -11.51 9.97 -23.21
N ILE A 83 -11.70 10.82 -22.19
CA ILE A 83 -12.64 11.94 -22.20
C ILE A 83 -11.93 13.19 -21.68
N VAL A 84 -11.81 14.24 -22.49
CA VAL A 84 -11.22 15.53 -22.07
C VAL A 84 -12.20 16.28 -21.16
N LYS A 85 -11.69 16.77 -20.05
CA LYS A 85 -12.47 17.52 -19.03
C LYS A 85 -12.15 19.02 -18.96
N SER A 86 -10.93 19.42 -19.34
CA SER A 86 -10.49 20.81 -19.43
C SER A 86 -10.77 21.42 -20.80
N GLU A 87 -10.57 22.72 -20.99
CA GLU A 87 -10.69 23.39 -22.28
C GLU A 87 -9.81 22.75 -23.35
N SER A 88 -8.59 22.31 -22.97
CA SER A 88 -7.73 21.50 -23.82
C SER A 88 -6.93 20.52 -22.95
N CYS A 89 -6.48 19.45 -23.56
CA CYS A 89 -5.62 18.46 -22.93
C CYS A 89 -4.47 18.07 -23.90
N GLU A 90 -3.24 18.30 -23.44
CA GLU A 90 -2.00 17.96 -24.17
C GLU A 90 -1.43 16.69 -23.53
N LEU A 91 -1.19 15.67 -24.35
CA LEU A 91 -0.75 14.35 -23.86
C LEU A 91 0.27 13.70 -24.81
N ILE A 92 1.10 12.82 -24.25
CA ILE A 92 1.99 11.92 -24.97
C ILE A 92 1.46 10.50 -24.80
N VAL A 93 1.30 9.80 -25.94
CA VAL A 93 0.91 8.38 -25.96
C VAL A 93 2.08 7.56 -26.49
N LEU A 94 2.49 6.56 -25.71
CA LEU A 94 3.46 5.53 -26.09
C LEU A 94 2.79 4.17 -26.04
N SER A 95 2.75 3.47 -27.18
CA SER A 95 2.28 2.08 -27.23
C SER A 95 3.48 1.17 -27.52
N PHE A 96 3.59 0.05 -26.80
CA PHE A 96 4.72 -0.88 -26.92
C PHE A 96 4.28 -2.32 -26.67
N LYS A 97 4.99 -3.25 -27.30
CA LYS A 97 4.86 -4.69 -27.13
C LYS A 97 6.19 -5.28 -26.71
N PHE A 98 6.13 -6.42 -26.07
CA PHE A 98 7.32 -7.20 -25.79
C PHE A 98 7.40 -8.40 -26.74
N LYS A 99 8.60 -8.64 -27.27
CA LYS A 99 8.92 -9.81 -28.07
C LYS A 99 9.86 -10.69 -27.25
N GLY A 100 9.53 -11.95 -27.04
CA GLY A 100 10.36 -12.92 -26.33
C GLY A 100 9.52 -13.86 -25.45
N LYS A 101 10.11 -14.97 -25.05
CA LYS A 101 9.53 -15.90 -24.09
C LYS A 101 9.98 -15.51 -22.68
N LYS A 102 9.08 -15.62 -21.71
CA LYS A 102 9.43 -15.64 -20.30
C LYS A 102 10.16 -16.97 -19.99
N ASP A 103 11.47 -16.91 -19.85
CA ASP A 103 12.21 -17.97 -19.17
C ASP A 103 12.33 -17.52 -17.70
N GLY A 104 11.97 -18.41 -16.77
CA GLY A 104 11.73 -18.12 -15.35
C GLY A 104 12.95 -17.73 -14.50
N ASN A 105 13.91 -16.97 -15.03
CA ASN A 105 14.98 -16.34 -14.29
C ASN A 105 14.57 -14.92 -13.89
N HIS A 106 14.45 -14.69 -12.58
CA HIS A 106 14.08 -13.43 -11.97
C HIS A 106 15.22 -12.40 -12.05
N ASP A 107 15.23 -11.61 -13.10
CA ASP A 107 16.01 -10.35 -13.18
C ASP A 107 15.11 -9.17 -12.81
N SER A 108 15.69 -8.07 -12.32
CA SER A 108 14.95 -6.87 -11.86
C SER A 108 14.01 -6.23 -12.89
N LEU A 109 14.18 -6.54 -14.17
CA LEU A 109 13.27 -6.18 -15.27
C LEU A 109 12.03 -7.09 -15.26
N THR A 110 12.17 -8.36 -14.84
CA THR A 110 11.05 -9.30 -14.70
C THR A 110 10.17 -8.89 -13.52
N ASP A 111 10.71 -8.39 -12.42
CA ASP A 111 9.93 -7.95 -11.26
C ASP A 111 8.92 -6.85 -11.61
N PHE A 112 9.30 -5.88 -12.45
CA PHE A 112 8.37 -4.84 -12.92
C PHE A 112 7.31 -5.43 -13.85
N MET A 113 7.70 -6.35 -14.73
CA MET A 113 6.77 -7.01 -15.65
C MET A 113 5.82 -7.95 -14.91
N ASP A 114 6.34 -8.70 -13.94
CA ASP A 114 5.52 -9.54 -13.08
C ASP A 114 4.51 -8.69 -12.29
N TYR A 115 4.91 -7.53 -11.79
CA TYR A 115 3.99 -6.57 -11.17
C TYR A 115 2.94 -6.02 -12.16
N ILE A 116 3.34 -5.67 -13.40
CA ILE A 116 2.39 -5.22 -14.42
C ILE A 116 1.45 -6.35 -14.86
N GLU A 117 1.95 -7.58 -14.98
CA GLU A 117 1.18 -8.73 -15.45
C GLU A 117 0.37 -9.39 -14.33
N ASP A 118 0.67 -9.14 -13.06
CA ASP A 118 -0.11 -9.63 -11.93
C ASP A 118 -1.57 -9.14 -12.05
N GLU A 119 -2.50 -10.07 -12.13
CA GLU A 119 -3.94 -9.76 -12.20
C GLU A 119 -4.43 -8.99 -10.97
N SER A 120 -3.76 -9.15 -9.81
CA SER A 120 -4.07 -8.41 -8.59
C SER A 120 -3.76 -6.91 -8.69
N SER A 121 -2.87 -6.50 -9.60
CA SER A 121 -2.54 -5.09 -9.86
C SER A 121 -3.59 -4.35 -10.71
N GLY A 122 -4.72 -5.02 -11.05
CA GLY A 122 -5.84 -4.41 -11.77
C GLY A 122 -5.60 -4.23 -13.28
N SER A 123 -6.42 -3.42 -13.94
CA SER A 123 -6.41 -3.17 -15.39
C SER A 123 -5.38 -2.14 -15.84
N HIS A 124 -4.86 -1.33 -14.92
CA HIS A 124 -3.96 -0.21 -15.20
C HIS A 124 -3.08 0.12 -14.01
N ILE A 125 -2.02 0.89 -14.26
CA ILE A 125 -1.16 1.50 -13.26
C ILE A 125 -1.26 3.02 -13.42
N TYR A 126 -1.49 3.74 -12.32
CA TYR A 126 -1.51 5.20 -12.28
C TYR A 126 -0.35 5.72 -11.43
N LEU A 127 0.37 6.71 -11.95
CA LEU A 127 1.47 7.39 -11.25
C LEU A 127 1.33 8.90 -11.38
N LYS A 128 1.55 9.62 -10.28
CA LYS A 128 1.70 11.07 -10.28
C LYS A 128 3.18 11.43 -10.20
N LEU A 129 3.71 12.04 -11.27
CA LEU A 129 5.12 12.36 -11.39
C LEU A 129 5.45 13.74 -10.78
N GLY A 130 6.67 13.91 -10.29
CA GLY A 130 7.20 15.22 -9.89
C GLY A 130 7.44 16.14 -11.10
N LYS A 131 7.60 17.47 -10.86
CA LYS A 131 7.80 18.46 -11.92
C LYS A 131 9.04 18.25 -12.78
N LYS A 132 10.13 17.72 -12.21
CA LYS A 132 11.35 17.30 -12.94
C LYS A 132 11.43 15.79 -12.84
N ASN A 133 11.13 15.09 -13.92
CA ASN A 133 11.07 13.64 -13.92
C ASN A 133 11.74 13.05 -15.15
N ASP A 134 12.70 12.17 -14.92
CA ASP A 134 13.46 11.49 -15.98
C ASP A 134 12.56 10.64 -16.87
N ILE A 135 11.45 10.11 -16.34
CA ILE A 135 10.43 9.37 -17.11
C ILE A 135 9.92 10.22 -18.27
N VAL A 136 9.53 11.47 -17.99
CA VAL A 136 9.04 12.42 -19.02
C VAL A 136 10.14 12.76 -20.02
N HIS A 137 11.39 12.89 -19.55
CA HIS A 137 12.52 13.14 -20.41
C HIS A 137 12.75 11.99 -21.41
N VAL A 138 12.72 10.76 -20.92
CA VAL A 138 12.87 9.56 -21.76
C VAL A 138 11.69 9.41 -22.74
N MET A 139 10.45 9.65 -22.31
CA MET A 139 9.28 9.65 -23.20
C MET A 139 9.44 10.64 -24.36
N ASN A 140 9.91 11.85 -24.08
CA ASN A 140 10.19 12.85 -25.13
C ASN A 140 11.34 12.45 -26.06
N ARG A 141 12.33 11.69 -25.56
CA ARG A 141 13.41 11.13 -26.41
C ARG A 141 12.85 10.08 -27.36
N ILE A 142 12.04 9.15 -26.87
CA ILE A 142 11.37 8.12 -27.69
C ILE A 142 10.53 8.80 -28.80
N LEU A 143 9.73 9.80 -28.42
CA LEU A 143 8.91 10.55 -29.38
C LEU A 143 9.75 11.16 -30.49
N ARG A 144 10.87 11.82 -30.14
CA ARG A 144 11.79 12.44 -31.14
C ARG A 144 12.43 11.42 -32.08
N GLU A 145 12.87 10.27 -31.55
CA GLU A 145 13.47 9.21 -32.37
C GLU A 145 12.45 8.64 -33.39
N ARG A 146 11.22 8.44 -32.94
CA ARG A 146 10.14 7.91 -33.81
C ARG A 146 9.70 8.90 -34.88
N MET A 147 9.81 10.21 -34.63
CA MET A 147 9.46 11.26 -35.60
C MET A 147 10.53 11.47 -36.65
N LYS A 148 11.80 11.22 -36.33
CA LYS A 148 12.94 11.57 -37.25
C LYS A 148 13.31 10.49 -38.26
N PHE A 149 12.79 9.26 -38.11
CA PHE A 149 13.13 8.10 -38.96
C PHE A 149 14.64 7.93 -39.22
N GLN A 150 15.45 8.10 -38.16
CA GLN A 150 16.91 8.01 -38.27
C GLN A 150 17.37 6.55 -38.35
N VAL A 151 18.56 6.34 -38.95
CA VAL A 151 19.25 5.04 -38.92
C VAL A 151 19.39 4.62 -37.43
N TRP A 152 19.04 3.37 -37.12
CA TRP A 152 19.06 2.82 -35.76
C TRP A 152 17.99 3.40 -34.81
N GLY A 153 17.04 4.19 -35.30
CA GLY A 153 15.97 4.81 -34.45
C GLY A 153 15.11 3.79 -33.72
N ASP A 154 14.79 2.67 -34.36
CA ASP A 154 14.02 1.59 -33.70
C ASP A 154 14.83 0.93 -32.57
N PHE A 155 16.14 0.72 -32.78
CA PHE A 155 17.02 0.17 -31.76
C PHE A 155 17.21 1.12 -30.59
N LEU A 156 17.46 2.41 -30.88
CA LEU A 156 17.54 3.41 -29.80
C LEU A 156 16.23 3.55 -29.06
N SER A 157 15.09 3.50 -29.75
CA SER A 157 13.77 3.49 -29.10
C SER A 157 13.58 2.28 -28.18
N CYS A 158 14.07 1.09 -28.56
CA CYS A 158 14.07 -0.09 -27.70
C CYS A 158 14.88 0.15 -26.42
N LEU A 159 16.11 0.67 -26.50
CA LEU A 159 16.94 0.98 -25.34
C LEU A 159 16.30 2.03 -24.43
N LEU A 160 15.66 3.05 -24.99
CA LEU A 160 14.94 4.07 -24.25
C LEU A 160 13.72 3.52 -23.54
N VAL A 161 13.01 2.54 -24.12
CA VAL A 161 11.91 1.86 -23.42
C VAL A 161 12.44 1.03 -22.25
N LEU A 162 13.58 0.36 -22.38
CA LEU A 162 14.21 -0.33 -21.26
C LEU A 162 14.61 0.65 -20.15
N GLU A 163 15.21 1.80 -20.48
CA GLU A 163 15.49 2.88 -19.52
C GLU A 163 14.21 3.33 -18.83
N LEU A 164 13.14 3.55 -19.59
CA LEU A 164 11.83 3.96 -19.09
C LEU A 164 11.29 2.96 -18.05
N PHE A 165 11.42 1.66 -18.29
CA PHE A 165 11.00 0.63 -17.36
C PHE A 165 11.77 0.64 -16.05
N VAL A 166 13.09 0.82 -16.10
CA VAL A 166 13.91 0.95 -14.89
C VAL A 166 13.45 2.15 -14.06
N LEU A 167 13.17 3.29 -14.70
CA LEU A 167 12.70 4.50 -14.02
C LEU A 167 11.30 4.31 -13.42
N LEU A 168 10.39 3.65 -14.14
CA LEU A 168 9.05 3.32 -13.65
C LEU A 168 9.10 2.35 -12.47
N SER A 169 9.94 1.32 -12.53
CA SER A 169 10.13 0.37 -11.43
C SER A 169 10.61 1.08 -10.16
N ARG A 170 11.55 2.03 -10.29
CA ARG A 170 12.03 2.83 -9.15
C ARG A 170 10.93 3.72 -8.59
N ALA A 171 10.14 4.38 -9.45
CA ALA A 171 9.04 5.24 -9.03
C ALA A 171 7.95 4.45 -8.29
N LEU A 172 7.55 3.29 -8.82
CA LEU A 172 6.57 2.38 -8.18
C LEU A 172 7.06 1.85 -6.85
N LYS A 173 8.33 1.42 -6.78
CA LYS A 173 8.92 0.96 -5.51
C LYS A 173 8.90 2.06 -4.45
N GLN A 174 9.27 3.28 -4.81
CA GLN A 174 9.25 4.43 -3.90
C GLN A 174 7.83 4.76 -3.42
N GLU A 175 6.84 4.73 -4.31
CA GLU A 175 5.43 4.98 -3.96
C GLU A 175 4.90 3.87 -3.03
N TRP A 176 5.23 2.61 -3.31
CA TRP A 176 4.86 1.47 -2.47
C TRP A 176 5.48 1.57 -1.06
N GLU A 177 6.76 1.93 -0.96
CA GLU A 177 7.43 2.14 0.33
C GLU A 177 6.81 3.29 1.13
N GLN A 178 6.48 4.41 0.49
CA GLN A 178 5.80 5.54 1.13
C GLN A 178 4.39 5.16 1.58
N SER A 179 3.63 4.47 0.75
CA SER A 179 2.28 3.99 1.07
C SER A 179 2.30 2.96 2.20
N SER A 180 3.32 2.11 2.26
CA SER A 180 3.51 1.14 3.34
C SER A 180 3.86 1.82 4.66
N LYS A 181 4.75 2.84 4.63
CA LYS A 181 5.05 3.67 5.82
C LYS A 181 3.81 4.39 6.33
N ASN A 182 3.03 5.01 5.45
CA ASN A 182 1.80 5.70 5.82
C ASN A 182 0.74 4.74 6.40
N ARG A 183 0.60 3.54 5.83
CA ARG A 183 -0.29 2.50 6.39
C ARG A 183 0.15 2.07 7.78
N ASN A 184 1.44 1.87 7.99
CA ASN A 184 1.99 1.50 9.31
C ASN A 184 1.78 2.62 10.33
N LEU A 185 2.03 3.89 9.98
CA LEU A 185 1.75 5.03 10.85
C LEU A 185 0.27 5.09 11.24
N LYS A 186 -0.63 4.99 10.27
CA LYS A 186 -2.08 4.97 10.51
C LYS A 186 -2.51 3.80 11.39
N LEU A 187 -1.95 2.60 11.16
CA LEU A 187 -2.20 1.43 12.01
C LEU A 187 -1.72 1.68 13.45
N HIS A 188 -0.54 2.25 13.62
CA HIS A 188 0.00 2.58 14.95
C HIS A 188 -0.89 3.58 15.71
N GLU A 189 -1.44 4.58 15.02
CA GLU A 189 -2.40 5.53 15.59
C GLU A 189 -3.70 4.81 16.01
N LEU A 190 -4.27 3.99 15.15
CA LEU A 190 -5.47 3.19 15.46
C LEU A 190 -5.25 2.27 16.66
N LEU A 191 -4.10 1.64 16.77
CA LEU A 191 -3.78 0.79 17.93
C LEU A 191 -3.60 1.59 19.23
N ASN A 192 -3.11 2.84 19.18
CA ASN A 192 -3.09 3.73 20.34
C ASN A 192 -4.52 4.11 20.77
N ILE A 193 -5.39 4.44 19.81
CA ILE A 193 -6.80 4.71 20.07
C ILE A 193 -7.49 3.49 20.72
N ALA A 194 -7.20 2.28 20.23
CA ALA A 194 -7.73 1.04 20.82
C ALA A 194 -7.24 0.84 22.25
N LYS A 195 -5.97 1.13 22.52
CA LYS A 195 -5.39 1.05 23.86
C LYS A 195 -6.09 2.02 24.82
N GLU A 196 -6.24 3.28 24.42
CA GLU A 196 -6.96 4.30 25.18
C GLU A 196 -8.43 3.92 25.43
N TYR A 197 -9.10 3.35 24.42
CA TYR A 197 -10.46 2.82 24.58
C TYR A 197 -10.53 1.71 25.62
N ILE A 198 -9.56 0.80 25.65
CA ILE A 198 -9.45 -0.24 26.69
C ILE A 198 -9.23 0.41 28.06
N ASP A 199 -8.29 1.35 28.17
CA ASP A 199 -7.94 2.04 29.42
C ASP A 199 -9.15 2.77 30.05
N ASN A 200 -10.04 3.31 29.21
CA ASN A 200 -11.25 4.00 29.65
C ASN A 200 -12.47 3.09 29.88
N ASN A 201 -12.43 1.82 29.42
CA ASN A 201 -13.60 0.94 29.48
C ASN A 201 -13.33 -0.44 30.10
N TYR A 202 -12.13 -0.69 30.66
CA TYR A 202 -11.73 -2.01 31.18
C TYR A 202 -12.69 -2.56 32.26
N ALA A 203 -13.33 -1.69 33.03
CA ALA A 203 -14.27 -2.07 34.11
C ALA A 203 -15.62 -2.58 33.60
N LYS A 204 -15.95 -2.33 32.33
CA LYS A 204 -17.17 -2.81 31.69
C LYS A 204 -16.98 -4.19 31.08
N GLU A 205 -18.07 -4.81 30.64
CA GLU A 205 -17.99 -6.00 29.81
C GLU A 205 -17.37 -5.62 28.44
N LEU A 206 -16.07 -5.87 28.30
CA LEU A 206 -15.31 -5.50 27.13
C LEU A 206 -14.83 -6.74 26.39
N THR A 207 -15.27 -6.90 25.13
CA THR A 207 -14.85 -7.99 24.25
C THR A 207 -13.80 -7.51 23.24
N LEU A 208 -12.96 -8.45 22.77
CA LEU A 208 -11.98 -8.19 21.69
C LEU A 208 -12.67 -7.61 20.45
N SER A 209 -13.80 -8.18 20.08
CA SER A 209 -14.57 -7.79 18.91
C SER A 209 -15.09 -6.35 18.99
N GLN A 210 -15.51 -5.90 20.18
CA GLN A 210 -15.93 -4.50 20.39
C GLN A 210 -14.77 -3.54 20.16
N VAL A 211 -13.58 -3.84 20.68
CA VAL A 211 -12.40 -2.99 20.50
C VAL A 211 -11.95 -2.97 19.02
N ALA A 212 -11.90 -4.14 18.38
CA ALA A 212 -11.53 -4.26 16.98
C ALA A 212 -12.50 -3.48 16.07
N LYS A 213 -13.81 -3.59 16.29
CA LYS A 213 -14.84 -2.83 15.58
C LYS A 213 -14.73 -1.33 15.80
N TYR A 214 -14.39 -0.89 17.01
CA TYR A 214 -14.22 0.52 17.33
C TYR A 214 -13.15 1.20 16.46
N ILE A 215 -12.12 0.46 16.08
CA ILE A 215 -11.05 0.94 15.20
C ILE A 215 -11.14 0.40 13.77
N TYR A 216 -12.28 -0.17 13.37
CA TYR A 216 -12.56 -0.70 12.04
C TYR A 216 -11.58 -1.79 11.56
N LEU A 217 -11.10 -2.64 12.47
CA LEU A 217 -10.26 -3.80 12.15
C LEU A 217 -10.99 -5.12 12.40
N SER A 218 -10.53 -6.19 11.74
CA SER A 218 -10.96 -7.55 12.10
C SER A 218 -10.33 -7.98 13.42
N ASP A 219 -11.01 -8.86 14.16
CA ASP A 219 -10.56 -9.36 15.46
C ASP A 219 -9.16 -9.98 15.40
N SER A 220 -8.91 -10.79 14.39
CA SER A 220 -7.62 -11.47 14.19
C SER A 220 -6.49 -10.49 13.89
N TYR A 221 -6.72 -9.55 12.96
CA TYR A 221 -5.72 -8.56 12.58
C TYR A 221 -5.42 -7.59 13.73
N PHE A 222 -6.45 -7.14 14.45
CA PHE A 222 -6.29 -6.34 15.67
C PHE A 222 -5.45 -7.06 16.73
N ALA A 223 -5.80 -8.33 17.05
CA ALA A 223 -5.10 -9.09 18.10
C ALA A 223 -3.59 -9.25 17.77
N HIS A 224 -3.28 -9.56 16.51
CA HIS A 224 -1.90 -9.71 16.04
C HIS A 224 -1.13 -8.39 16.09
N SER A 225 -1.65 -7.35 15.46
CA SER A 225 -1.02 -6.04 15.39
C SER A 225 -0.84 -5.37 16.77
N PHE A 226 -1.81 -5.56 17.68
CA PHE A 226 -1.72 -5.05 19.04
C PHE A 226 -0.58 -5.74 19.81
N LYS A 227 -0.50 -7.08 19.69
CA LYS A 227 0.59 -7.85 20.32
C LYS A 227 1.96 -7.46 19.76
N ASP A 228 2.07 -7.28 18.45
CA ASP A 228 3.32 -6.86 17.80
C ASP A 228 3.77 -5.47 18.29
N LYS A 229 2.83 -4.55 18.44
CA LYS A 229 3.13 -3.19 18.88
C LYS A 229 3.43 -3.07 20.37
N PHE A 230 2.61 -3.71 21.22
CA PHE A 230 2.68 -3.54 22.68
C PHE A 230 3.32 -4.73 23.42
N GLY A 231 3.75 -5.78 22.71
CA GLY A 231 4.38 -6.96 23.29
C GLY A 231 3.42 -7.90 24.06
N ILE A 232 2.13 -7.55 24.15
CA ILE A 232 1.13 -8.26 24.95
C ILE A 232 -0.20 -8.34 24.18
N SER A 233 -0.91 -9.47 24.29
CA SER A 233 -2.22 -9.60 23.64
C SER A 233 -3.24 -8.63 24.23
N PRO A 234 -4.25 -8.15 23.46
CA PRO A 234 -5.29 -7.26 23.98
C PRO A 234 -6.01 -7.84 25.20
N LYS A 235 -6.30 -9.14 25.17
CA LYS A 235 -6.95 -9.84 26.30
C LYS A 235 -6.09 -9.83 27.56
N SER A 236 -4.80 -10.10 27.42
CA SER A 236 -3.84 -10.05 28.55
C SER A 236 -3.66 -8.63 29.06
N TYR A 237 -3.70 -7.64 28.14
CA TYR A 237 -3.61 -6.23 28.48
C TYR A 237 -4.83 -5.79 29.33
N ILE A 238 -6.06 -6.13 28.94
CA ILE A 238 -7.28 -5.85 29.71
C ILE A 238 -7.18 -6.48 31.12
N LEU A 239 -6.75 -7.74 31.21
CA LEU A 239 -6.59 -8.40 32.52
C LEU A 239 -5.54 -7.69 33.39
N LYS A 240 -4.41 -7.28 32.80
CA LYS A 240 -3.35 -6.54 33.52
C LYS A 240 -3.90 -5.25 34.13
N ILE A 241 -4.63 -4.43 33.36
CA ILE A 241 -5.20 -3.17 33.85
C ILE A 241 -6.20 -3.42 34.97
N ARG A 242 -7.08 -4.41 34.81
CA ARG A 242 -8.04 -4.80 35.87
C ARG A 242 -7.36 -5.19 37.18
N ILE A 243 -6.23 -5.91 37.08
CA ILE A 243 -5.48 -6.31 38.28
C ILE A 243 -4.77 -5.10 38.91
N GLU A 244 -4.21 -4.19 38.13
CA GLU A 244 -3.60 -2.97 38.71
C GLU A 244 -4.68 -2.10 39.40
N ALA A 245 -5.82 -1.88 38.76
CA ALA A 245 -6.94 -1.17 39.40
C ALA A 245 -7.45 -1.88 40.68
N ALA A 246 -7.50 -3.22 40.68
CA ALA A 246 -7.85 -3.98 41.86
C ALA A 246 -6.84 -3.82 43.00
N LYS A 247 -5.54 -3.76 42.72
CA LYS A 247 -4.52 -3.49 43.73
C LYS A 247 -4.75 -2.15 44.41
N GLU A 248 -5.03 -1.10 43.63
CA GLU A 248 -5.35 0.24 44.18
C GLU A 248 -6.58 0.21 45.09
N LEU A 249 -7.66 -0.46 44.68
CA LEU A 249 -8.86 -0.59 45.49
C LEU A 249 -8.60 -1.42 46.77
N LEU A 250 -7.83 -2.50 46.67
CA LEU A 250 -7.47 -3.34 47.82
C LEU A 250 -6.60 -2.62 48.84
N GLU A 251 -5.75 -1.72 48.39
CA GLU A 251 -4.85 -0.94 49.26
C GLU A 251 -5.53 0.28 49.90
N ASN A 252 -6.48 0.91 49.18
CA ASN A 252 -7.05 2.19 49.61
C ASN A 252 -8.48 2.11 50.13
N THR A 253 -9.13 0.93 50.09
CA THR A 253 -10.52 0.77 50.52
C THR A 253 -10.72 -0.52 51.31
N ASP A 254 -11.83 -0.54 52.12
CA ASP A 254 -12.25 -1.74 52.83
C ASP A 254 -13.40 -2.49 52.11
N LEU A 255 -13.58 -2.25 50.79
CA LEU A 255 -14.59 -2.94 49.99
C LEU A 255 -14.43 -4.46 50.08
N LYS A 256 -15.54 -5.21 50.08
CA LYS A 256 -15.49 -6.67 50.04
C LYS A 256 -14.78 -7.14 48.78
N ILE A 257 -14.07 -8.27 48.85
CA ILE A 257 -13.32 -8.79 47.69
C ILE A 257 -14.24 -9.03 46.48
N ALA A 258 -15.51 -9.42 46.74
CA ALA A 258 -16.50 -9.57 45.68
C ALA A 258 -16.82 -8.23 44.99
N ASP A 259 -16.96 -7.14 45.73
CA ASP A 259 -17.27 -5.81 45.22
C ASP A 259 -16.08 -5.25 44.44
N VAL A 260 -14.84 -5.46 44.92
CA VAL A 260 -13.63 -5.12 44.16
C VAL A 260 -13.60 -5.86 42.82
N ALA A 261 -13.88 -7.16 42.79
CA ALA A 261 -13.90 -7.96 41.60
C ALA A 261 -14.89 -7.39 40.54
N LEU A 262 -16.11 -7.07 40.97
CA LEU A 262 -17.15 -6.48 40.10
C LEU A 262 -16.76 -5.09 39.62
N SER A 263 -16.23 -4.24 40.49
CA SER A 263 -15.86 -2.85 40.19
C SER A 263 -14.75 -2.78 39.10
N VAL A 264 -13.85 -3.77 39.01
CA VAL A 264 -12.81 -3.83 38.01
C VAL A 264 -13.17 -4.69 36.80
N GLY A 265 -14.43 -5.14 36.67
CA GLY A 265 -14.98 -5.79 35.49
C GLY A 265 -14.83 -7.31 35.43
N PHE A 266 -14.65 -8.00 36.57
CA PHE A 266 -14.73 -9.46 36.56
C PHE A 266 -16.18 -9.92 36.80
N SER A 267 -16.60 -10.94 36.08
CA SER A 267 -17.96 -11.50 36.19
C SER A 267 -18.19 -12.35 37.46
N SER A 268 -17.12 -12.75 38.14
CA SER A 268 -17.21 -13.50 39.41
C SER A 268 -15.97 -13.33 40.26
N GLN A 269 -16.18 -13.40 41.62
CA GLN A 269 -15.07 -13.34 42.58
C GLN A 269 -14.09 -14.51 42.41
N GLN A 270 -14.59 -15.71 42.08
CA GLN A 270 -13.72 -16.87 41.88
C GLN A 270 -12.72 -16.61 40.72
N ARG A 271 -13.20 -16.19 39.54
CA ARG A 271 -12.35 -15.88 38.41
C ARG A 271 -11.37 -14.74 38.72
N PHE A 272 -11.81 -13.74 39.48
CA PHE A 272 -10.95 -12.67 39.96
C PHE A 272 -9.81 -13.21 40.82
N ASN A 273 -10.12 -14.04 41.83
CA ASN A 273 -9.12 -14.61 42.75
C ASN A 273 -8.05 -15.40 41.98
N ASP A 274 -8.45 -16.24 41.00
CA ASP A 274 -7.53 -17.06 40.19
C ASP A 274 -6.60 -16.19 39.36
N ILE A 275 -7.16 -15.20 38.66
CA ILE A 275 -6.39 -14.28 37.82
C ILE A 275 -5.48 -13.37 38.68
N PHE A 276 -6.01 -12.81 39.76
CA PHE A 276 -5.23 -11.97 40.68
C PHE A 276 -4.02 -12.73 41.22
N ARG A 277 -4.24 -13.98 41.71
CA ARG A 277 -3.15 -14.83 42.20
C ARG A 277 -2.13 -15.14 41.11
N LYS A 278 -2.57 -15.35 39.87
CA LYS A 278 -1.67 -15.58 38.72
C LYS A 278 -0.76 -14.38 38.45
N TYR A 279 -1.23 -13.15 38.64
CA TYR A 279 -0.51 -11.93 38.37
C TYR A 279 0.35 -11.40 39.54
N THR A 280 -0.05 -11.76 40.79
CA THR A 280 0.54 -11.21 42.03
C THR A 280 1.18 -12.25 42.92
N GLU A 281 1.01 -13.55 42.59
CA GLU A 281 1.46 -14.72 43.35
C GLU A 281 0.76 -14.90 44.74
N VAL A 282 -0.09 -13.95 45.13
CA VAL A 282 -0.84 -13.98 46.38
C VAL A 282 -2.35 -13.81 46.16
N THR A 283 -3.17 -14.21 47.11
CA THR A 283 -4.61 -13.96 47.03
C THR A 283 -4.93 -12.48 47.31
N PRO A 284 -6.07 -11.94 46.78
CA PRO A 284 -6.50 -10.57 47.05
C PRO A 284 -6.57 -10.22 48.56
N LEU A 285 -7.07 -11.15 49.39
CA LEU A 285 -7.15 -10.97 50.82
C LEU A 285 -5.75 -10.85 51.46
N LYS A 286 -4.83 -11.74 51.07
CA LYS A 286 -3.47 -11.73 51.59
C LYS A 286 -2.72 -10.44 51.12
N PHE A 287 -2.92 -10.02 49.88
CA PHE A 287 -2.38 -8.76 49.37
C PHE A 287 -2.84 -7.56 50.22
N ARG A 288 -4.14 -7.44 50.49
CA ARG A 288 -4.69 -6.39 51.34
C ARG A 288 -4.06 -6.39 52.74
N GLN A 289 -3.94 -7.57 53.38
CA GLN A 289 -3.33 -7.71 54.71
C GLN A 289 -1.87 -7.23 54.72
N GLN A 290 -1.08 -7.63 53.71
CA GLN A 290 0.30 -7.20 53.57
C GLN A 290 0.41 -5.68 53.46
N LYS A 291 -0.43 -5.06 52.60
CA LYS A 291 -0.42 -3.61 52.42
C LYS A 291 -0.85 -2.83 53.66
N LYS A 292 -1.80 -3.35 54.45
CA LYS A 292 -2.19 -2.74 55.74
C LYS A 292 -1.00 -2.77 56.73
N VAL A 293 -0.30 -3.87 56.85
CA VAL A 293 0.90 -3.98 57.72
C VAL A 293 2.01 -3.03 57.28
N GLU A 294 2.25 -2.95 55.97
CA GLU A 294 3.26 -2.02 55.43
C GLU A 294 2.93 -0.54 55.70
N LYS A 295 1.64 -0.15 55.72
CA LYS A 295 1.22 1.21 56.07
C LYS A 295 1.44 1.50 57.57
N ILE A 296 1.07 0.59 58.46
CA ILE A 296 1.26 0.75 59.92
C ILE A 296 2.75 0.86 60.27
N ASN A 297 3.64 0.17 59.56
CA ASN A 297 5.06 0.21 59.86
C ASN A 297 5.77 1.45 59.25
N ARG A 298 5.10 2.30 58.50
CA ARG A 298 5.61 3.54 57.92
C ARG A 298 5.16 4.82 58.61
N GLU A 299 4.11 4.70 59.47
CA GLU A 299 3.66 5.73 60.38
C GLU A 299 4.37 5.64 61.74
#